data_30f6b6c01089a58fe88186f3060f89e3
#
_entry.id   30f6b6c01089a58fe88186f3060f89e3
#
_cell.length_a   1.000
_cell.length_b   1.000
_cell.length_c   1.000
_cell.angle_alpha   90.00
_cell.angle_beta   90.00
_cell.angle_gamma   90.00
#
_symmetry.space_group_name_H-M   'P 1'
#
loop_
_entity.id
_entity.type
_entity.pdbx_description
1 polymer ?
#
loop_
_entity_poly.entity_id
_entity_poly.type
_entity_poly.pdbx_seq_one_letter_code
_entity_poly.pdbx_strand_id
1 'polypeptide(L)'
;ILAITSITTTMGAYGTMVDDRARKIEKDFHCSPLHKSSIAGGYILSAFLIGVVMTLVALVLGEVYIVATGGPWLSFAATLKVLGLILATCFMNTAMVFFVVSFFRSLNAFSTASTILGTMIGFVTGIYMPVGVLPVAIQYVVKVFPVTHSAVLLRQVMMEGPLATSFAGAPAQAVSEFNEMMGITMRFGDASVTPFASLLVILLTGLLFFLLSSVRMSRKKR
;
A
#
# COMPACT_ATOMS: atom_id res chain seq x y z
N ILE A 1 -1.65 -4.87 8.47
CA ILE A 1 -1.65 -6.02 7.53
C ILE A 1 -2.15 -5.59 6.16
N LEU A 2 -3.35 -5.00 5.98
CA LEU A 2 -3.93 -4.67 4.67
C LEU A 2 -2.99 -3.83 3.78
N ALA A 3 -2.34 -2.80 4.32
CA ALA A 3 -1.40 -1.97 3.56
C ALA A 3 -0.18 -2.76 3.05
N ILE A 4 0.35 -3.69 3.84
CA ILE A 4 1.44 -4.58 3.40
C ILE A 4 0.95 -5.55 2.35
N THR A 5 -0.19 -6.21 2.60
CA THR A 5 -0.76 -7.16 1.64
C THR A 5 -0.94 -6.52 0.28
N SER A 6 -1.49 -5.29 0.23
CA SER A 6 -1.74 -4.60 -1.04
C SER A 6 -0.46 -4.36 -1.86
N ILE A 7 0.65 -3.96 -1.23
CA ILE A 7 1.89 -3.70 -1.97
C ILE A 7 2.66 -4.97 -2.29
N THR A 8 2.72 -5.94 -1.37
CA THR A 8 3.47 -7.19 -1.60
C THR A 8 2.81 -8.07 -2.66
N THR A 9 1.48 -8.16 -2.67
CA THR A 9 0.74 -8.91 -3.71
C THR A 9 0.83 -8.23 -5.07
N THR A 10 0.73 -6.90 -5.13
CA THR A 10 0.95 -6.14 -6.35
C THR A 10 2.38 -6.34 -6.89
N MET A 11 3.38 -6.35 -6.00
CA MET A 11 4.77 -6.59 -6.38
C MET A 11 4.96 -8.01 -6.90
N GLY A 12 4.37 -9.02 -6.25
CA GLY A 12 4.36 -10.40 -6.72
C GLY A 12 3.72 -10.56 -8.10
N ALA A 13 2.59 -9.89 -8.34
CA ALA A 13 1.89 -9.91 -9.62
C ALA A 13 2.76 -9.35 -10.76
N TYR A 14 3.58 -8.33 -10.52
CA TYR A 14 4.53 -7.83 -11.51
C TYR A 14 5.74 -8.73 -11.75
N GLY A 15 5.95 -9.75 -10.91
CA GLY A 15 6.97 -10.77 -11.14
C GLY A 15 6.79 -11.46 -12.49
N THR A 16 5.55 -11.72 -12.91
CA THR A 16 5.24 -12.29 -14.24
C THR A 16 5.73 -11.38 -15.38
N MET A 17 5.54 -10.07 -15.27
CA MET A 17 6.04 -9.12 -16.28
C MET A 17 7.57 -9.13 -16.39
N VAL A 18 8.27 -9.30 -15.27
CA VAL A 18 9.74 -9.36 -15.27
C VAL A 18 10.22 -10.70 -15.82
N ASP A 19 9.53 -11.80 -15.51
CA ASP A 19 9.82 -13.13 -16.03
C ASP A 19 9.62 -13.19 -17.55
N ASP A 20 8.51 -12.67 -18.06
CA ASP A 20 8.23 -12.58 -19.49
C ASP A 20 9.30 -11.77 -20.24
N ARG A 21 9.82 -10.69 -19.63
CA ARG A 21 10.96 -9.95 -20.19
C ARG A 21 12.25 -10.74 -20.16
N ALA A 22 12.54 -11.43 -19.07
CA ALA A 22 13.76 -12.23 -18.93
C ALA A 22 13.80 -13.38 -19.93
N ARG A 23 12.65 -14.02 -20.18
CA ARG A 23 12.48 -15.11 -21.14
C ARG A 23 12.29 -14.62 -22.59
N LYS A 24 12.26 -13.29 -22.80
CA LYS A 24 12.06 -12.68 -24.12
C LYS A 24 10.68 -12.95 -24.75
N ILE A 25 9.70 -13.42 -24.00
CA ILE A 25 8.29 -13.62 -24.44
C ILE A 25 7.69 -12.28 -24.91
N GLU A 26 8.21 -11.16 -24.39
CA GLU A 26 7.85 -9.81 -24.88
C GLU A 26 8.03 -9.67 -26.40
N LYS A 27 8.93 -10.46 -27.04
CA LYS A 27 9.13 -10.43 -28.49
C LYS A 27 7.95 -11.02 -29.25
N ASP A 28 7.32 -12.05 -28.72
CA ASP A 28 6.17 -12.70 -29.36
C ASP A 28 4.96 -11.75 -29.36
N PHE A 29 4.81 -10.95 -28.29
CA PHE A 29 3.82 -9.88 -28.24
C PHE A 29 4.11 -8.75 -29.24
N HIS A 30 5.37 -8.53 -29.64
CA HIS A 30 5.73 -7.54 -30.66
C HIS A 30 5.40 -7.98 -32.08
N CYS A 31 5.24 -9.27 -32.32
CA CYS A 31 4.75 -9.84 -33.58
C CYS A 31 3.22 -9.76 -33.70
N SER A 32 2.51 -9.47 -32.62
CA SER A 32 1.07 -9.27 -32.58
C SER A 32 0.70 -7.84 -33.01
N PRO A 33 -0.47 -7.61 -33.61
CA PRO A 33 -0.98 -6.28 -33.98
C PRO A 33 -1.35 -5.42 -32.76
N LEU A 34 -1.10 -5.90 -31.53
CA LEU A 34 -1.42 -5.19 -30.29
C LEU A 34 -0.48 -4.01 -30.03
N HIS A 35 -1.02 -2.90 -29.60
CA HIS A 35 -0.23 -1.75 -29.16
C HIS A 35 0.51 -2.07 -27.87
N LYS A 36 1.77 -1.65 -27.75
CA LYS A 36 2.60 -1.84 -26.53
C LYS A 36 1.93 -1.29 -25.27
N SER A 37 1.15 -0.23 -25.39
CA SER A 37 0.36 0.33 -24.29
C SER A 37 -0.74 -0.61 -23.79
N SER A 38 -1.35 -1.40 -24.67
CA SER A 38 -2.37 -2.38 -24.31
C SER A 38 -1.78 -3.55 -23.52
N ILE A 39 -0.60 -4.01 -23.92
CA ILE A 39 0.11 -5.08 -23.18
C ILE A 39 0.48 -4.63 -21.77
N ALA A 40 1.05 -3.43 -21.66
CA ALA A 40 1.38 -2.88 -20.34
C ALA A 40 0.13 -2.57 -19.51
N GLY A 41 -0.95 -2.09 -20.15
CA GLY A 41 -2.24 -1.91 -19.50
C GLY A 41 -2.79 -3.22 -18.92
N GLY A 42 -2.59 -4.34 -19.63
CA GLY A 42 -2.94 -5.68 -19.16
C GLY A 42 -2.20 -6.05 -17.87
N TYR A 43 -0.88 -5.87 -17.82
CA TYR A 43 -0.10 -6.12 -16.59
C TYR A 43 -0.51 -5.21 -15.43
N ILE A 44 -0.75 -3.92 -15.71
CA ILE A 44 -1.18 -2.96 -14.68
C ILE A 44 -2.55 -3.37 -14.12
N LEU A 45 -3.51 -3.66 -14.99
CA LEU A 45 -4.85 -4.05 -14.57
C LEU A 45 -4.84 -5.37 -13.81
N SER A 46 -4.08 -6.36 -14.29
CA SER A 46 -3.92 -7.65 -13.61
C SER A 46 -3.33 -7.47 -12.21
N ALA A 47 -2.23 -6.71 -12.08
CA ALA A 47 -1.60 -6.45 -10.79
C ALA A 47 -2.52 -5.67 -9.83
N PHE A 48 -3.29 -4.71 -10.34
CA PHE A 48 -4.29 -3.98 -9.57
C PHE A 48 -5.38 -4.92 -9.04
N LEU A 49 -5.97 -5.73 -9.92
CA LEU A 49 -7.03 -6.67 -9.53
C LEU A 49 -6.54 -7.71 -8.53
N ILE A 50 -5.35 -8.28 -8.74
CA ILE A 50 -4.74 -9.22 -7.80
C ILE A 50 -4.52 -8.53 -6.45
N GLY A 51 -3.98 -7.31 -6.44
CA GLY A 51 -3.79 -6.52 -5.22
C GLY A 51 -5.10 -6.28 -4.47
N VAL A 52 -6.16 -5.89 -5.18
CA VAL A 52 -7.49 -5.67 -4.59
C VAL A 52 -8.07 -6.97 -4.02
N VAL A 53 -8.11 -8.04 -4.83
CA VAL A 53 -8.69 -9.33 -4.40
C VAL A 53 -7.96 -9.88 -3.18
N MET A 54 -6.63 -9.89 -3.18
CA MET A 54 -5.85 -10.42 -2.05
C MET A 54 -5.96 -9.55 -0.80
N THR A 55 -6.10 -8.22 -0.96
CA THR A 55 -6.33 -7.33 0.18
C THR A 55 -7.74 -7.50 0.75
N LEU A 56 -8.74 -7.75 -0.09
CA LEU A 56 -10.10 -8.09 0.35
C LEU A 56 -10.14 -9.43 1.09
N VAL A 57 -9.44 -10.44 0.58
CA VAL A 57 -9.30 -11.72 1.29
C VAL A 57 -8.66 -11.51 2.66
N ALA A 58 -7.59 -10.70 2.74
CA ALA A 58 -6.95 -10.38 4.02
C ALA A 58 -7.88 -9.59 4.96
N LEU A 59 -8.74 -8.71 4.42
CA LEU A 59 -9.76 -8.01 5.21
C LEU A 59 -10.77 -9.00 5.80
N VAL A 60 -11.33 -9.89 4.97
CA VAL A 60 -12.32 -10.87 5.42
C VAL A 60 -11.73 -11.80 6.49
N LEU A 61 -10.51 -12.30 6.27
CA LEU A 61 -9.83 -13.15 7.26
C LEU A 61 -9.56 -12.39 8.56
N GLY A 62 -9.20 -11.12 8.49
CA GLY A 62 -9.00 -10.25 9.65
C GLY A 62 -10.29 -10.04 10.43
N GLU A 63 -11.40 -9.75 9.74
CA GLU A 63 -12.73 -9.57 10.37
C GLU A 63 -13.22 -10.88 11.03
N VAL A 64 -13.10 -12.01 10.33
CA VAL A 64 -13.44 -13.32 10.88
C VAL A 64 -12.65 -13.61 12.14
N TYR A 65 -11.35 -13.30 12.15
CA TYR A 65 -10.50 -13.47 13.33
C TYR A 65 -10.95 -12.58 14.49
N ILE A 66 -11.23 -11.30 14.24
CA ILE A 66 -11.69 -10.35 15.26
C ILE A 66 -12.99 -10.83 15.90
N VAL A 67 -13.96 -11.26 15.09
CA VAL A 67 -15.24 -11.76 15.58
C VAL A 67 -15.08 -13.09 16.34
N ALA A 68 -14.23 -13.99 15.85
CA ALA A 68 -13.96 -15.27 16.55
C ALA A 68 -13.29 -15.05 17.91
N THR A 69 -12.56 -13.95 18.10
CA THR A 69 -11.97 -13.58 19.40
C THR A 69 -12.89 -12.72 20.28
N GLY A 70 -14.17 -12.55 19.88
CA GLY A 70 -15.19 -11.82 20.65
C GLY A 70 -15.25 -10.32 20.39
N GLY A 71 -14.55 -9.83 19.37
CA GLY A 71 -14.66 -8.44 18.92
C GLY A 71 -15.93 -8.18 18.11
N PRO A 72 -16.38 -6.90 18.04
CA PRO A 72 -17.53 -6.53 17.22
C PRO A 72 -17.16 -6.51 15.73
N TRP A 73 -18.14 -6.77 14.87
CA TRP A 73 -18.02 -6.54 13.42
C TRP A 73 -17.78 -5.07 13.13
N LEU A 74 -17.04 -4.83 12.06
CA LEU A 74 -16.87 -3.48 11.53
C LEU A 74 -18.25 -2.89 11.13
N SER A 75 -18.54 -1.65 11.49
CA SER A 75 -19.79 -1.01 11.09
C SER A 75 -19.88 -0.91 9.57
N PHE A 76 -21.08 -0.91 9.00
CA PHE A 76 -21.28 -0.79 7.55
C PHE A 76 -20.58 0.44 6.96
N ALA A 77 -20.66 1.59 7.65
CA ALA A 77 -19.99 2.82 7.24
C ALA A 77 -18.46 2.70 7.25
N ALA A 78 -17.90 2.04 8.27
CA ALA A 78 -16.44 1.79 8.35
C ALA A 78 -16.01 0.79 7.25
N THR A 79 -16.78 -0.25 6.99
CA THR A 79 -16.50 -1.19 5.90
C THR A 79 -16.44 -0.48 4.55
N LEU A 80 -17.39 0.41 4.26
CA LEU A 80 -17.40 1.17 3.01
C LEU A 80 -16.18 2.10 2.90
N LYS A 81 -15.78 2.77 3.99
CA LYS A 81 -14.55 3.57 4.04
C LYS A 81 -13.30 2.71 3.79
N VAL A 82 -13.20 1.54 4.42
CA VAL A 82 -12.08 0.60 4.24
C VAL A 82 -12.00 0.12 2.80
N LEU A 83 -13.13 -0.23 2.16
CA LEU A 83 -13.16 -0.64 0.76
C LEU A 83 -12.65 0.48 -0.17
N GLY A 84 -13.08 1.72 0.04
CA GLY A 84 -12.57 2.87 -0.70
C GLY A 84 -11.06 3.08 -0.51
N LEU A 85 -10.58 2.94 0.73
CA LEU A 85 -9.15 3.04 1.05
C LEU A 85 -8.33 1.90 0.41
N ILE A 86 -8.86 0.67 0.36
CA ILE A 86 -8.21 -0.46 -0.32
C ILE A 86 -8.03 -0.14 -1.80
N LEU A 87 -9.07 0.34 -2.49
CA LEU A 87 -8.98 0.71 -3.90
C LEU A 87 -7.94 1.81 -4.15
N ALA A 88 -7.97 2.87 -3.34
CA ALA A 88 -7.00 3.96 -3.45
C ALA A 88 -5.56 3.50 -3.19
N THR A 89 -5.37 2.67 -2.16
CA THR A 89 -4.06 2.10 -1.79
C THR A 89 -3.53 1.16 -2.87
N CYS A 90 -4.38 0.26 -3.39
CA CYS A 90 -4.00 -0.65 -4.47
C CYS A 90 -3.67 0.13 -5.75
N PHE A 91 -4.41 1.19 -6.08
CA PHE A 91 -4.09 2.05 -7.22
C PHE A 91 -2.72 2.71 -7.08
N MET A 92 -2.44 3.32 -5.93
CA MET A 92 -1.14 3.94 -5.63
C MET A 92 -0.01 2.91 -5.72
N ASN A 93 -0.16 1.76 -5.04
CA ASN A 93 0.86 0.72 -5.01
C ASN A 93 1.12 0.14 -6.41
N THR A 94 0.06 -0.10 -7.20
CA THR A 94 0.17 -0.59 -8.58
C THR A 94 0.98 0.38 -9.44
N ALA A 95 0.69 1.68 -9.37
CA ALA A 95 1.41 2.69 -10.14
C ALA A 95 2.88 2.82 -9.70
N MET A 96 3.13 2.86 -8.39
CA MET A 96 4.47 2.98 -7.81
C MET A 96 5.32 1.75 -8.13
N VAL A 97 4.79 0.55 -7.90
CA VAL A 97 5.51 -0.70 -8.15
C VAL A 97 5.77 -0.89 -9.64
N PHE A 98 4.81 -0.57 -10.51
CA PHE A 98 5.01 -0.63 -11.96
C PHE A 98 6.18 0.25 -12.41
N PHE A 99 6.26 1.47 -11.88
CA PHE A 99 7.39 2.37 -12.16
C PHE A 99 8.72 1.73 -11.75
N VAL A 100 8.81 1.21 -10.52
CA VAL A 100 10.02 0.55 -9.99
C VAL A 100 10.37 -0.69 -10.82
N VAL A 101 9.38 -1.56 -11.11
CA VAL A 101 9.58 -2.79 -11.87
C VAL A 101 10.02 -2.51 -13.30
N SER A 102 9.66 -1.36 -13.87
CA SER A 102 10.08 -0.97 -15.22
C SER A 102 11.61 -0.88 -15.41
N PHE A 103 12.38 -0.80 -14.32
CA PHE A 103 13.86 -0.77 -14.34
C PHE A 103 14.47 -2.17 -14.35
N PHE A 104 13.76 -3.19 -13.90
CA PHE A 104 14.29 -4.55 -13.82
C PHE A 104 14.23 -5.27 -15.17
N ARG A 105 15.31 -5.99 -15.48
CA ARG A 105 15.45 -6.84 -16.66
C ARG A 105 15.81 -8.30 -16.30
N SER A 106 16.09 -8.57 -15.05
CA SER A 106 16.47 -9.87 -14.52
C SER A 106 15.54 -10.25 -13.40
N LEU A 107 15.00 -11.47 -13.45
CA LEU A 107 14.12 -12.02 -12.43
C LEU A 107 14.85 -12.12 -11.07
N ASN A 108 16.13 -12.51 -11.07
CA ASN A 108 16.91 -12.61 -9.84
C ASN A 108 17.09 -11.24 -9.15
N ALA A 109 17.40 -10.19 -9.94
CA ALA A 109 17.53 -8.83 -9.39
C ALA A 109 16.17 -8.32 -8.85
N PHE A 110 15.08 -8.62 -9.54
CA PHE A 110 13.73 -8.29 -9.09
C PHE A 110 13.37 -9.03 -7.80
N SER A 111 13.63 -10.33 -7.72
CA SER A 111 13.33 -11.16 -6.54
C SER A 111 14.10 -10.67 -5.31
N THR A 112 15.40 -10.37 -5.47
CA THR A 112 16.22 -9.81 -4.38
C THR A 112 15.67 -8.45 -3.92
N ALA A 113 15.37 -7.55 -4.86
CA ALA A 113 14.79 -6.25 -4.54
C ALA A 113 13.42 -6.38 -3.86
N SER A 114 12.58 -7.31 -4.32
CA SER A 114 11.24 -7.58 -3.74
C SER A 114 11.35 -8.08 -2.30
N THR A 115 12.31 -8.94 -2.00
CA THR A 115 12.55 -9.43 -0.63
C THR A 115 13.00 -8.28 0.29
N ILE A 116 13.94 -7.45 -0.16
CA ILE A 116 14.42 -6.30 0.61
C ILE A 116 13.27 -5.31 0.85
N LEU A 117 12.55 -4.93 -0.21
CA LEU A 117 11.43 -4.01 -0.11
C LEU A 117 10.31 -4.56 0.78
N GLY A 118 9.96 -5.84 0.65
CA GLY A 118 8.95 -6.49 1.48
C GLY A 118 9.30 -6.43 2.97
N THR A 119 10.55 -6.67 3.33
CA THR A 119 11.01 -6.54 4.71
C THR A 119 10.97 -5.09 5.18
N MET A 120 11.48 -4.15 4.39
CA MET A 120 11.48 -2.72 4.75
C MET A 120 10.06 -2.17 4.93
N ILE A 121 9.11 -2.57 4.08
CA ILE A 121 7.72 -2.13 4.17
C ILE A 121 7.09 -2.51 5.51
N GLY A 122 7.45 -3.66 6.08
CA GLY A 122 6.98 -4.06 7.41
C GLY A 122 7.41 -3.09 8.53
N PHE A 123 8.61 -2.54 8.44
CA PHE A 123 9.08 -1.49 9.36
C PHE A 123 8.40 -0.15 9.07
N VAL A 124 8.32 0.24 7.81
CA VAL A 124 7.73 1.52 7.37
C VAL A 124 6.24 1.61 7.72
N THR A 125 5.51 0.50 7.62
CA THR A 125 4.08 0.48 7.99
C THR A 125 3.86 0.31 9.49
N GLY A 126 4.91 0.12 10.29
CA GLY A 126 4.82 -0.04 11.75
C GLY A 126 4.14 -1.34 12.19
N ILE A 127 4.28 -2.43 11.41
CA ILE A 127 3.77 -3.76 11.78
C ILE A 127 4.76 -4.49 12.67
N TYR A 128 6.06 -4.46 12.33
CA TYR A 128 7.08 -5.13 13.14
C TYR A 128 7.39 -4.36 14.43
N MET A 129 7.35 -3.04 14.36
CA MET A 129 7.56 -2.17 15.52
C MET A 129 6.63 -0.95 15.43
N PRO A 130 6.01 -0.52 16.56
CA PRO A 130 5.25 0.71 16.59
C PRO A 130 6.09 1.90 16.12
N VAL A 131 5.50 2.79 15.33
CA VAL A 131 6.25 3.92 14.72
C VAL A 131 6.87 4.82 15.79
N GLY A 132 6.19 4.99 16.93
CA GLY A 132 6.67 5.82 18.03
C GLY A 132 7.94 5.30 18.73
N VAL A 133 8.28 4.02 18.59
CA VAL A 133 9.49 3.42 19.19
C VAL A 133 10.73 3.60 18.31
N LEU A 134 10.54 3.97 17.04
CA LEU A 134 11.64 4.16 16.10
C LEU A 134 12.44 5.44 16.44
N PRO A 135 13.76 5.47 16.14
CA PRO A 135 14.54 6.69 16.22
C PRO A 135 13.90 7.83 15.40
N VAL A 136 13.96 9.06 15.91
CA VAL A 136 13.29 10.23 15.32
C VAL A 136 13.62 10.41 13.83
N ALA A 137 14.88 10.22 13.43
CA ALA A 137 15.28 10.30 12.02
C ALA A 137 14.54 9.30 11.14
N ILE A 138 14.35 8.07 11.62
CA ILE A 138 13.62 7.02 10.88
C ILE A 138 12.12 7.33 10.85
N GLN A 139 11.56 7.89 11.93
CA GLN A 139 10.17 8.31 11.94
C GLN A 139 9.86 9.35 10.85
N TYR A 140 10.77 10.30 10.57
CA TYR A 140 10.60 11.26 9.48
C TYR A 140 10.56 10.56 8.12
N VAL A 141 11.47 9.61 7.87
CA VAL A 141 11.47 8.82 6.62
C VAL A 141 10.16 8.05 6.46
N VAL A 142 9.73 7.37 7.53
CA VAL A 142 8.47 6.60 7.58
C VAL A 142 7.27 7.51 7.30
N LYS A 143 7.21 8.70 7.90
CA LYS A 143 6.10 9.64 7.75
C LYS A 143 6.00 10.22 6.33
N VAL A 144 7.09 10.30 5.58
CA VAL A 144 7.08 10.77 4.17
C VAL A 144 6.66 9.65 3.21
N PHE A 145 6.79 8.39 3.62
CA PHE A 145 6.56 7.26 2.72
C PHE A 145 5.05 7.05 2.44
N PRO A 146 4.62 7.00 1.16
CA PRO A 146 3.17 6.99 0.84
C PRO A 146 2.40 5.80 1.40
N VAL A 147 3.04 4.63 1.49
CA VAL A 147 2.41 3.41 2.04
C VAL A 147 2.09 3.56 3.53
N THR A 148 2.86 4.38 4.26
CA THR A 148 2.57 4.70 5.67
C THR A 148 1.24 5.43 5.81
N HIS A 149 0.95 6.38 4.93
CA HIS A 149 -0.33 7.09 4.93
C HIS A 149 -1.51 6.14 4.73
N SER A 150 -1.35 5.12 3.87
CA SER A 150 -2.37 4.07 3.72
C SER A 150 -2.56 3.26 5.00
N ALA A 151 -1.45 2.88 5.66
CA ALA A 151 -1.50 2.12 6.91
C ALA A 151 -2.17 2.93 8.03
N VAL A 152 -1.87 4.22 8.12
CA VAL A 152 -2.47 5.14 9.11
C VAL A 152 -3.97 5.28 8.88
N LEU A 153 -4.42 5.57 7.65
CA LEU A 153 -5.84 5.71 7.34
C LEU A 153 -6.63 4.44 7.64
N LEU A 154 -6.09 3.28 7.25
CA LEU A 154 -6.72 1.98 7.55
C LEU A 154 -6.81 1.74 9.04
N ARG A 155 -5.75 2.08 9.83
CA ARG A 155 -5.79 2.00 11.30
C ARG A 155 -6.84 2.94 11.89
N GLN A 156 -6.90 4.18 11.45
CA GLN A 156 -7.88 5.15 11.95
C GLN A 156 -9.30 4.64 11.81
N VAL A 157 -9.65 4.13 10.62
CA VAL A 157 -11.02 3.66 10.35
C VAL A 157 -11.32 2.35 11.11
N MET A 158 -10.39 1.40 11.14
CA MET A 158 -10.64 0.10 11.75
C MET A 158 -10.55 0.13 13.28
N MET A 159 -9.77 1.04 13.86
CA MET A 159 -9.61 1.15 15.31
C MET A 159 -10.54 2.18 15.96
N GLU A 160 -11.35 2.94 15.18
CA GLU A 160 -12.25 3.96 15.70
C GLU A 160 -13.22 3.38 16.77
N GLY A 161 -13.88 2.28 16.48
CA GLY A 161 -14.79 1.60 17.41
C GLY A 161 -14.09 1.01 18.64
N PRO A 162 -13.09 0.13 18.47
CA PRO A 162 -12.32 -0.44 19.57
C PRO A 162 -11.68 0.60 20.50
N LEU A 163 -11.14 1.70 19.95
CA LEU A 163 -10.57 2.77 20.76
C LEU A 163 -11.62 3.50 21.61
N ALA A 164 -12.78 3.78 21.02
CA ALA A 164 -13.88 4.44 21.74
C ALA A 164 -14.36 3.62 22.95
N THR A 165 -14.36 2.29 22.84
CA THR A 165 -14.75 1.38 23.93
C THR A 165 -13.64 1.16 24.96
N SER A 166 -12.41 0.92 24.49
CA SER A 166 -11.29 0.59 25.39
C SER A 166 -10.77 1.78 26.17
N PHE A 167 -10.88 2.99 25.64
CA PHE A 167 -10.45 4.23 26.29
C PHE A 167 -11.62 5.07 26.84
N ALA A 168 -12.79 4.45 27.02
CA ALA A 168 -13.92 5.13 27.63
C ALA A 168 -13.57 5.59 29.07
N GLY A 169 -13.49 6.92 29.28
CA GLY A 169 -13.10 7.52 30.54
C GLY A 169 -11.59 7.71 30.77
N ALA A 170 -10.74 7.35 29.83
CA ALA A 170 -9.31 7.61 29.93
C ALA A 170 -8.97 9.10 29.70
N PRO A 171 -7.90 9.64 30.31
CA PRO A 171 -7.44 10.99 30.06
C PRO A 171 -7.09 11.19 28.57
N ALA A 172 -7.47 12.34 28.01
CA ALA A 172 -7.22 12.65 26.59
C ALA A 172 -5.72 12.57 26.21
N GLN A 173 -4.84 12.88 27.15
CA GLN A 173 -3.39 12.77 26.97
C GLN A 173 -2.95 11.32 26.74
N ALA A 174 -3.43 10.37 27.55
CA ALA A 174 -3.11 8.93 27.38
C ALA A 174 -3.59 8.38 26.03
N VAL A 175 -4.76 8.83 25.57
CA VAL A 175 -5.28 8.45 24.26
C VAL A 175 -4.41 9.01 23.15
N SER A 176 -3.95 10.26 23.24
CA SER A 176 -3.10 10.89 22.21
C SER A 176 -1.72 10.22 22.15
N GLU A 177 -1.10 9.93 23.28
CA GLU A 177 0.18 9.23 23.37
C GLU A 177 0.08 7.81 22.76
N PHE A 178 -0.99 7.09 23.09
CA PHE A 178 -1.23 5.76 22.49
C PHE A 178 -1.38 5.85 20.97
N ASN A 179 -2.16 6.80 20.47
CA ASN A 179 -2.39 6.98 19.03
C ASN A 179 -1.11 7.34 18.27
N GLU A 180 -0.26 8.16 18.86
CA GLU A 180 1.04 8.51 18.29
C GLU A 180 2.00 7.31 18.31
N MET A 181 2.09 6.61 19.45
CA MET A 181 2.94 5.43 19.59
C MET A 181 2.56 4.34 18.59
N MET A 182 1.27 4.06 18.43
CA MET A 182 0.76 3.05 17.50
C MET A 182 0.73 3.51 16.04
N GLY A 183 1.06 4.77 15.74
CA GLY A 183 1.01 5.32 14.39
C GLY A 183 -0.41 5.38 13.82
N ILE A 184 -1.40 5.66 14.67
CA ILE A 184 -2.78 5.98 14.27
C ILE A 184 -2.85 7.46 13.90
N THR A 185 -2.14 8.30 14.64
CA THR A 185 -1.99 9.72 14.34
C THR A 185 -0.54 10.01 13.95
N MET A 186 -0.33 10.70 12.84
CA MET A 186 0.99 11.20 12.45
C MET A 186 1.10 12.69 12.78
N ARG A 187 2.24 13.09 13.36
CA ARG A 187 2.56 14.50 13.60
C ARG A 187 3.90 14.84 12.96
N PHE A 188 3.97 16.02 12.35
CA PHE A 188 5.21 16.67 11.92
C PHE A 188 5.43 17.90 12.79
N GLY A 189 6.29 17.77 13.80
CA GLY A 189 6.40 18.78 14.86
C GLY A 189 5.06 18.94 15.59
N ASP A 190 4.53 20.16 15.64
CA ASP A 190 3.26 20.46 16.30
C ASP A 190 2.01 20.23 15.41
N ALA A 191 2.21 20.02 14.11
CA ALA A 191 1.11 19.82 13.15
C ALA A 191 0.71 18.35 13.06
N SER A 192 -0.56 18.03 13.31
CA SER A 192 -1.13 16.71 13.05
C SER A 192 -1.53 16.58 11.57
N VAL A 193 -1.16 15.44 10.96
CA VAL A 193 -1.58 15.12 9.60
C VAL A 193 -3.05 14.75 9.59
N THR A 194 -3.86 15.52 8.88
CA THR A 194 -5.29 15.22 8.76
C THR A 194 -5.52 13.98 7.89
N PRO A 195 -6.61 13.21 8.10
CA PRO A 195 -6.96 12.07 7.24
C PRO A 195 -7.09 12.47 5.77
N PHE A 196 -7.60 13.66 5.51
CA PHE A 196 -7.71 14.21 4.16
C PHE A 196 -6.35 14.43 3.51
N ALA A 197 -5.38 14.97 4.24
CA ALA A 197 -4.01 15.15 3.74
C ALA A 197 -3.35 13.80 3.38
N SER A 198 -3.54 12.77 4.23
CA SER A 198 -3.05 11.42 3.96
C SER A 198 -3.68 10.81 2.71
N LEU A 199 -4.99 10.98 2.51
CA LEU A 199 -5.70 10.53 1.31
C LEU A 199 -5.17 11.26 0.07
N LEU A 200 -4.92 12.54 0.16
CA LEU A 200 -4.35 13.36 -0.91
C LEU A 200 -2.95 12.89 -1.30
N VAL A 201 -2.09 12.56 -0.33
CA VAL A 201 -0.76 11.99 -0.58
C VAL A 201 -0.87 10.67 -1.35
N ILE A 202 -1.78 9.78 -0.96
CA ILE A 202 -2.01 8.50 -1.65
C ILE A 202 -2.41 8.73 -3.12
N LEU A 203 -3.41 9.57 -3.35
CA LEU A 203 -3.93 9.82 -4.70
C LEU A 203 -2.92 10.54 -5.59
N LEU A 204 -2.26 11.59 -5.06
CA LEU A 204 -1.24 12.33 -5.81
C LEU A 204 -0.02 11.47 -6.12
N THR A 205 0.42 10.63 -5.19
CA THR A 205 1.52 9.68 -5.44
C THR A 205 1.13 8.67 -6.50
N GLY A 206 -0.06 8.10 -6.43
CA GLY A 206 -0.56 7.18 -7.44
C GLY A 206 -0.61 7.82 -8.83
N LEU A 207 -1.16 9.03 -8.93
CA LEU A 207 -1.23 9.78 -10.18
C LEU A 207 0.17 10.14 -10.71
N LEU A 208 1.06 10.61 -9.85
CA LEU A 208 2.44 10.97 -10.22
C LEU A 208 3.17 9.77 -10.83
N PHE A 209 3.16 8.62 -10.14
CA PHE A 209 3.85 7.43 -10.64
C PHE A 209 3.17 6.84 -11.88
N PHE A 210 1.86 6.96 -12.01
CA PHE A 210 1.15 6.57 -13.23
C PHE A 210 1.58 7.42 -14.43
N LEU A 211 1.66 8.75 -14.26
CA LEU A 211 2.13 9.67 -15.29
C LEU A 211 3.60 9.42 -15.65
N LEU A 212 4.48 9.25 -14.66
CA LEU A 212 5.90 8.94 -14.89
C LEU A 212 6.06 7.62 -15.68
N SER A 213 5.27 6.62 -15.34
CA SER A 213 5.27 5.34 -16.03
C SER A 213 4.79 5.46 -17.48
N SER A 214 3.75 6.25 -17.72
CA SER A 214 3.21 6.51 -19.07
C SER A 214 4.23 7.24 -19.95
N VAL A 215 4.89 8.29 -19.42
CA VAL A 215 5.94 9.02 -20.13
C VAL A 215 7.13 8.12 -20.47
N ARG A 216 7.55 7.25 -19.54
CA ARG A 216 8.65 6.31 -19.76
C ARG A 216 8.34 5.32 -20.87
N MET A 217 7.11 4.81 -20.92
CA MET A 217 6.67 3.91 -21.99
C MET A 217 6.65 4.61 -23.34
N SER A 218 6.22 5.87 -23.39
CA SER A 218 6.19 6.66 -24.62
C SER A 218 7.60 6.94 -25.17
N ARG A 219 8.58 7.22 -24.29
CA ARG A 219 9.98 7.49 -24.71
C ARG A 219 10.72 6.25 -25.23
N LYS A 220 10.32 5.04 -24.88
CA LYS A 220 10.91 3.78 -25.38
C LYS A 220 10.44 3.46 -26.82
N LYS A 221 9.67 4.35 -27.45
CA LYS A 221 9.22 4.27 -28.84
C LYS A 221 10.22 4.81 -29.90
N ARG A 222 11.38 5.41 -29.46
CA ARG A 222 12.44 5.88 -30.36
C ARG A 222 13.65 4.94 -30.36
#